data_9c1df1464e174838e2b696dc30c7cc59
#
_entry.id   9c1df1464e174838e2b696dc30c7cc59
#
_cell.length_a   1.000
_cell.length_b   1.000
_cell.length_c   1.000
_cell.angle_alpha   90.00
_cell.angle_beta   90.00
_cell.angle_gamma   90.00
#
_symmetry.space_group_name_H-M   'P 1'
#
loop_
_entity.id
_entity.type
_entity.pdbx_description
1 polymer ?
#
loop_
_entity_poly.entity_id
_entity_poly.type
_entity_poly.pdbx_seq_one_letter_code
_entity_poly.pdbx_strand_id
1 'polypeptide(L)'
;MSQVLSKDEKLGVGKGSRKVDNSLVQMHINAMIIIKSPREIEQLKRSNAIVAEVFEKLKGMIVPGVTTKELDQVAEEYILLKGGHPAFKGYRGFPATLCISVNEEVVHGIPGHRQLKEGDIVSLDVGVNLVGCFGDAAVTLPVGEVDPEAKRLLEVTEKALYIGIERAMVGNRLFDISYAIQRWVESHGFSVVRDFVGHGIGRELHEDPHVPNFGAPHQGPRLEKGMVFSLEPMVNEGTYEVRVLSDGWTVVTADGKRSAHFEHTIAITENGVEILSVV
;
A
#
# COMPACT_ATOMS: atom_id res chain seq x y z
N MET A 1 1.23 -5.09 3.43
CA MET A 1 -0.13 -5.46 3.92
C MET A 1 -0.73 -4.32 4.72
N SER A 2 -1.65 -3.57 4.14
CA SER A 2 -2.20 -2.35 4.75
C SER A 2 -2.70 -2.56 6.17
N GLN A 3 -2.49 -1.61 7.04
CA GLN A 3 -2.94 -1.68 8.43
C GLN A 3 -4.43 -1.31 8.52
N VAL A 4 -5.26 -2.20 9.10
CA VAL A 4 -6.68 -1.94 9.36
C VAL A 4 -6.80 -1.02 10.57
N LEU A 5 -7.55 0.07 10.44
CA LEU A 5 -7.95 0.89 11.58
C LEU A 5 -8.86 0.08 12.50
N SER A 6 -8.65 0.11 13.82
CA SER A 6 -9.49 -0.60 14.79
C SER A 6 -10.94 -0.07 14.74
N LYS A 7 -11.90 -0.81 15.35
CA LYS A 7 -13.30 -0.35 15.40
C LYS A 7 -13.47 1.01 16.09
N ASP A 8 -12.58 1.33 17.03
CA ASP A 8 -12.58 2.61 17.74
C ASP A 8 -11.89 3.71 16.92
N GLU A 9 -11.14 3.33 15.86
CA GLU A 9 -10.45 4.20 14.92
C GLU A 9 -11.26 4.45 13.65
N LYS A 10 -12.35 3.71 13.43
CA LYS A 10 -13.26 3.92 12.30
C LYS A 10 -14.00 5.24 12.45
N LEU A 11 -13.75 6.12 11.49
CA LEU A 11 -14.34 7.44 11.40
C LEU A 11 -15.86 7.39 11.48
N GLY A 12 -16.43 8.00 12.53
CA GLY A 12 -17.87 8.12 12.68
C GLY A 12 -18.49 8.91 11.52
N VAL A 13 -19.31 8.24 10.72
CA VAL A 13 -20.08 8.89 9.65
C VAL A 13 -21.22 9.69 10.25
N GLY A 14 -20.93 10.93 10.66
CA GLY A 14 -21.94 11.95 11.02
C GLY A 14 -22.29 12.76 9.78
N LYS A 15 -23.56 12.80 9.42
CA LYS A 15 -24.12 13.74 8.42
C LYS A 15 -23.86 15.17 8.91
N GLY A 16 -22.99 15.89 8.23
CA GLY A 16 -22.85 17.34 8.41
C GLY A 16 -21.45 17.78 8.83
N SER A 17 -20.85 18.62 7.99
CA SER A 17 -19.56 19.33 8.14
C SER A 17 -18.31 18.45 8.32
N ARG A 18 -17.36 18.62 7.41
CA ARG A 18 -16.03 17.98 7.42
C ARG A 18 -15.24 18.37 8.68
N LYS A 19 -15.48 17.69 9.79
CA LYS A 19 -14.55 17.71 10.91
C LYS A 19 -13.42 16.70 10.57
N VAL A 20 -12.18 17.20 10.52
CA VAL A 20 -11.01 16.34 10.57
C VAL A 20 -11.18 15.45 11.79
N ASP A 21 -11.01 14.14 11.61
CA ASP A 21 -11.09 13.24 12.75
C ASP A 21 -9.89 13.49 13.67
N ASN A 22 -10.18 14.13 14.79
CA ASN A 22 -9.18 14.41 15.79
C ASN A 22 -8.57 13.13 16.40
N SER A 23 -9.21 11.95 16.23
CA SER A 23 -8.68 10.69 16.75
C SER A 23 -7.40 10.28 16.04
N LEU A 24 -7.35 10.39 14.68
CA LEU A 24 -6.13 10.12 13.92
C LEU A 24 -5.01 11.10 14.27
N VAL A 25 -5.34 12.38 14.43
CA VAL A 25 -4.35 13.39 14.87
C VAL A 25 -3.83 13.06 16.27
N GLN A 26 -4.72 12.66 17.19
CA GLN A 26 -4.35 12.31 18.57
C GLN A 26 -3.50 11.04 18.64
N MET A 27 -3.77 10.03 17.79
CA MET A 27 -2.94 8.82 17.71
C MET A 27 -1.49 9.15 17.34
N HIS A 28 -1.29 10.06 16.39
CA HIS A 28 0.05 10.45 15.93
C HIS A 28 0.83 11.29 16.95
N ILE A 29 0.17 11.93 17.92
CA ILE A 29 0.84 12.69 18.99
C ILE A 29 1.58 11.76 19.94
N ASN A 30 1.09 10.53 20.12
CA ASN A 30 1.66 9.52 21.03
C ASN A 30 2.44 8.42 20.30
N ALA A 31 2.55 8.46 18.97
CA ALA A 31 3.25 7.47 18.16
C ALA A 31 4.74 7.48 18.46
N MET A 32 5.32 6.31 18.71
CA MET A 32 6.76 6.15 18.86
C MET A 32 7.40 5.89 17.49
N ILE A 33 7.65 6.95 16.73
CA ILE A 33 8.28 6.85 15.41
C ILE A 33 9.76 6.50 15.58
N ILE A 34 10.16 5.36 15.02
CA ILE A 34 11.55 4.88 15.08
C ILE A 34 12.37 5.52 13.95
N ILE A 35 13.35 6.33 14.33
CA ILE A 35 14.30 6.94 13.39
C ILE A 35 15.38 5.91 13.03
N LYS A 36 15.48 5.58 11.74
CA LYS A 36 16.45 4.59 11.24
C LYS A 36 17.80 5.26 10.97
N SER A 37 18.86 4.60 11.41
CA SER A 37 20.22 4.97 11.03
C SER A 37 20.47 4.70 9.54
N PRO A 38 21.48 5.31 8.92
CA PRO A 38 21.87 5.03 7.52
C PRO A 38 22.14 3.54 7.27
N ARG A 39 22.71 2.84 8.26
CA ARG A 39 22.98 1.40 8.17
C ARG A 39 21.67 0.58 8.14
N GLU A 40 20.68 0.96 8.92
CA GLU A 40 19.36 0.29 8.91
C GLU A 40 18.61 0.55 7.61
N ILE A 41 18.67 1.77 7.07
CA ILE A 41 18.08 2.10 5.75
C ILE A 41 18.74 1.22 4.67
N GLU A 42 20.06 1.03 4.70
CA GLU A 42 20.74 0.16 3.74
C GLU A 42 20.32 -1.33 3.88
N GLN A 43 20.01 -1.78 5.09
CA GLN A 43 19.45 -3.13 5.28
C GLN A 43 18.02 -3.23 4.73
N LEU A 44 17.19 -2.20 4.93
CA LEU A 44 15.84 -2.14 4.39
C LEU A 44 15.84 -2.09 2.84
N LYS A 45 16.79 -1.40 2.22
CA LYS A 45 16.98 -1.45 0.77
C LYS A 45 17.17 -2.87 0.23
N ARG A 46 17.92 -3.69 0.92
CA ARG A 46 18.17 -5.07 0.50
C ARG A 46 16.91 -5.93 0.52
N SER A 47 16.03 -5.79 1.51
CA SER A 47 14.74 -6.48 1.51
C SER A 47 13.80 -5.94 0.43
N ASN A 48 13.77 -4.62 0.25
CA ASN A 48 12.99 -3.96 -0.79
C ASN A 48 13.49 -4.27 -2.22
N ALA A 49 14.79 -4.49 -2.42
CA ALA A 49 15.31 -4.94 -3.71
C ALA A 49 14.74 -6.31 -4.11
N ILE A 50 14.56 -7.23 -3.15
CA ILE A 50 13.91 -8.52 -3.43
C ILE A 50 12.45 -8.31 -3.79
N VAL A 51 11.73 -7.39 -3.13
CA VAL A 51 10.34 -7.02 -3.48
C VAL A 51 10.27 -6.54 -4.93
N ALA A 52 11.13 -5.60 -5.32
CA ALA A 52 11.17 -5.08 -6.69
C ALA A 52 11.52 -6.16 -7.73
N GLU A 53 12.47 -7.05 -7.43
CA GLU A 53 12.82 -8.19 -8.28
C GLU A 53 11.64 -9.19 -8.44
N VAL A 54 10.82 -9.38 -7.39
CA VAL A 54 9.59 -10.20 -7.49
C VAL A 54 8.61 -9.60 -8.49
N PHE A 55 8.38 -8.28 -8.45
CA PHE A 55 7.51 -7.63 -9.43
C PHE A 55 8.00 -7.80 -10.86
N GLU A 56 9.30 -7.59 -11.11
CA GLU A 56 9.88 -7.79 -12.45
C GLU A 56 9.69 -9.23 -12.94
N LYS A 57 9.81 -10.22 -12.04
CA LYS A 57 9.56 -11.62 -12.37
C LYS A 57 8.09 -11.90 -12.70
N LEU A 58 7.16 -11.36 -11.90
CA LEU A 58 5.73 -11.62 -12.04
C LEU A 58 5.10 -10.85 -13.21
N LYS A 59 5.62 -9.68 -13.55
CA LYS A 59 5.08 -8.79 -14.61
C LYS A 59 4.89 -9.52 -15.94
N GLY A 60 5.84 -10.36 -16.34
CA GLY A 60 5.74 -11.17 -17.55
C GLY A 60 4.74 -12.34 -17.48
N MET A 61 4.22 -12.64 -16.28
CA MET A 61 3.26 -13.71 -16.06
C MET A 61 1.82 -13.20 -15.97
N ILE A 62 1.59 -11.88 -15.95
CA ILE A 62 0.26 -11.28 -15.87
C ILE A 62 -0.40 -11.35 -17.25
N VAL A 63 -0.96 -12.52 -17.56
CA VAL A 63 -1.65 -12.82 -18.82
C VAL A 63 -2.97 -13.54 -18.56
N PRO A 64 -3.95 -13.46 -19.47
CA PRO A 64 -5.20 -14.22 -19.34
C PRO A 64 -4.94 -15.72 -19.16
N GLY A 65 -5.63 -16.35 -18.20
CA GLY A 65 -5.55 -17.77 -17.91
C GLY A 65 -4.61 -18.13 -16.74
N VAL A 66 -3.64 -17.31 -16.37
CA VAL A 66 -2.81 -17.56 -15.17
C VAL A 66 -3.69 -17.48 -13.92
N THR A 67 -3.45 -18.37 -12.97
CA THR A 67 -4.14 -18.33 -11.67
C THR A 67 -3.39 -17.46 -10.66
N THR A 68 -4.11 -16.82 -9.74
CA THR A 68 -3.47 -16.06 -8.67
C THR A 68 -2.61 -16.94 -7.76
N LYS A 69 -2.93 -18.24 -7.66
CA LYS A 69 -2.10 -19.23 -6.95
C LYS A 69 -0.74 -19.47 -7.61
N GLU A 70 -0.69 -19.55 -8.94
CA GLU A 70 0.58 -19.72 -9.67
C GLU A 70 1.51 -18.52 -9.45
N LEU A 71 0.96 -17.30 -9.43
CA LEU A 71 1.73 -16.09 -9.12
C LEU A 71 2.29 -16.12 -7.70
N ASP A 72 1.48 -16.52 -6.72
CA ASP A 72 1.87 -16.65 -5.31
C ASP A 72 3.02 -17.65 -5.13
N GLN A 73 2.93 -18.81 -5.78
CA GLN A 73 3.97 -19.85 -5.72
C GLN A 73 5.31 -19.36 -6.30
N VAL A 74 5.27 -18.70 -7.45
CA VAL A 74 6.49 -18.17 -8.08
C VAL A 74 7.14 -17.09 -7.20
N ALA A 75 6.33 -16.24 -6.57
CA ALA A 75 6.84 -15.24 -5.63
C ALA A 75 7.49 -15.88 -4.40
N GLU A 76 6.85 -16.89 -3.79
CA GLU A 76 7.40 -17.62 -2.65
C GLU A 76 8.76 -18.26 -2.98
N GLU A 77 8.81 -19.02 -4.09
CA GLU A 77 10.04 -19.67 -4.54
C GLU A 77 11.16 -18.65 -4.77
N TYR A 78 10.84 -17.50 -5.37
CA TYR A 78 11.84 -16.47 -5.65
C TYR A 78 12.36 -15.80 -4.38
N ILE A 79 11.48 -15.41 -3.45
CA ILE A 79 11.85 -14.82 -2.17
C ILE A 79 12.78 -15.76 -1.39
N LEU A 80 12.43 -17.05 -1.31
CA LEU A 80 13.24 -18.07 -0.64
C LEU A 80 14.60 -18.28 -1.33
N LEU A 81 14.64 -18.30 -2.66
CA LEU A 81 15.88 -18.38 -3.45
C LEU A 81 16.84 -17.22 -3.14
N LYS A 82 16.30 -16.01 -2.88
CA LYS A 82 17.08 -14.82 -2.52
C LYS A 82 17.49 -14.78 -1.05
N GLY A 83 17.13 -15.80 -0.27
CA GLY A 83 17.42 -15.89 1.16
C GLY A 83 16.52 -15.04 2.06
N GLY A 84 15.44 -14.50 1.51
CA GLY A 84 14.37 -13.82 2.24
C GLY A 84 13.30 -14.79 2.72
N HIS A 85 12.34 -14.26 3.46
CA HIS A 85 11.11 -14.97 3.86
C HIS A 85 9.90 -14.13 3.49
N PRO A 86 8.81 -14.75 2.97
CA PRO A 86 7.53 -14.05 2.78
C PRO A 86 7.06 -13.39 4.08
N ALA A 87 6.84 -12.08 4.06
CA ALA A 87 6.48 -11.33 5.27
C ALA A 87 5.00 -11.51 5.65
N PHE A 88 4.13 -11.76 4.66
CA PHE A 88 2.69 -11.86 4.90
C PHE A 88 2.26 -13.26 5.33
N LYS A 89 2.92 -14.31 4.83
CA LYS A 89 2.54 -15.71 5.12
C LYS A 89 2.66 -16.03 6.60
N GLY A 90 1.52 -16.26 7.24
CA GLY A 90 1.40 -16.48 8.69
C GLY A 90 1.26 -15.20 9.52
N TYR A 91 1.48 -14.02 8.95
CA TYR A 91 1.30 -12.76 9.66
C TYR A 91 -0.18 -12.57 10.04
N ARG A 92 -0.47 -12.52 11.35
CA ARG A 92 -1.84 -12.50 11.89
C ARG A 92 -2.77 -13.58 11.32
N GLY A 93 -2.20 -14.68 10.78
CA GLY A 93 -2.94 -15.79 10.20
C GLY A 93 -3.22 -15.67 8.69
N PHE A 94 -2.66 -14.69 7.99
CA PHE A 94 -2.78 -14.62 6.52
C PHE A 94 -2.15 -15.86 5.85
N PRO A 95 -2.84 -16.52 4.89
CA PRO A 95 -2.43 -17.86 4.46
C PRO A 95 -1.40 -17.90 3.32
N ALA A 96 -1.06 -16.77 2.68
CA ALA A 96 -0.32 -16.74 1.42
C ALA A 96 0.91 -15.82 1.47
N THR A 97 1.73 -15.89 0.44
CA THR A 97 2.95 -15.08 0.25
C THR A 97 2.62 -13.68 -0.21
N LEU A 98 1.69 -13.58 -1.17
CA LEU A 98 1.21 -12.32 -1.75
C LEU A 98 -0.21 -12.00 -1.29
N CYS A 99 -0.57 -10.72 -1.28
CA CYS A 99 -1.94 -10.31 -1.46
C CYS A 99 -2.17 -10.07 -2.96
N ILE A 100 -3.17 -10.75 -3.55
CA ILE A 100 -3.52 -10.58 -4.96
C ILE A 100 -4.99 -10.19 -5.06
N SER A 101 -5.24 -8.93 -5.40
CA SER A 101 -6.57 -8.33 -5.44
C SER A 101 -6.95 -8.00 -6.89
N VAL A 102 -8.12 -8.46 -7.35
CA VAL A 102 -8.53 -8.34 -8.75
C VAL A 102 -9.81 -7.52 -8.86
N ASN A 103 -9.81 -6.51 -9.72
CA ASN A 103 -10.93 -5.61 -10.02
C ASN A 103 -11.51 -4.89 -8.79
N GLU A 104 -12.65 -5.35 -8.27
CA GLU A 104 -13.34 -4.78 -7.11
C GLU A 104 -12.65 -5.10 -5.76
N GLU A 105 -11.69 -6.01 -5.76
CA GLU A 105 -10.87 -6.30 -4.59
C GLU A 105 -9.86 -5.17 -4.37
N VAL A 106 -9.87 -4.59 -3.18
CA VAL A 106 -9.04 -3.43 -2.82
C VAL A 106 -7.66 -3.88 -2.36
N VAL A 107 -7.63 -4.69 -1.28
CA VAL A 107 -6.42 -5.24 -0.67
C VAL A 107 -6.70 -6.60 -0.03
N HIS A 108 -5.63 -7.29 0.35
CA HIS A 108 -5.65 -8.55 1.09
C HIS A 108 -6.39 -9.70 0.38
N GLY A 109 -6.50 -9.65 -0.95
CA GLY A 109 -7.05 -10.77 -1.73
C GLY A 109 -6.19 -12.02 -1.52
N ILE A 110 -6.84 -13.16 -1.19
CA ILE A 110 -6.14 -14.43 -0.96
C ILE A 110 -5.93 -15.14 -2.30
N PRO A 111 -4.68 -15.42 -2.69
CA PRO A 111 -4.38 -16.18 -3.91
C PRO A 111 -5.06 -17.56 -3.94
N GLY A 112 -5.63 -17.91 -5.10
CA GLY A 112 -6.39 -19.14 -5.26
C GLY A 112 -6.51 -19.60 -6.73
N HIS A 113 -7.55 -20.35 -7.04
CA HIS A 113 -7.79 -20.87 -8.38
C HIS A 113 -8.45 -19.85 -9.33
N ARG A 114 -8.64 -18.60 -8.93
CA ARG A 114 -9.12 -17.52 -9.80
C ARG A 114 -8.13 -17.33 -10.94
N GLN A 115 -8.60 -17.50 -12.18
CA GLN A 115 -7.84 -17.20 -13.38
C GLN A 115 -8.04 -15.73 -13.75
N LEU A 116 -6.95 -15.05 -14.08
CA LEU A 116 -6.99 -13.71 -14.63
C LEU A 116 -7.59 -13.76 -16.06
N LYS A 117 -8.33 -12.71 -16.41
CA LYS A 117 -9.02 -12.59 -17.70
C LYS A 117 -8.57 -11.32 -18.41
N GLU A 118 -8.69 -11.32 -19.73
CA GLU A 118 -8.54 -10.12 -20.54
C GLU A 118 -9.43 -8.99 -20.00
N GLY A 119 -8.87 -7.81 -19.81
CA GLY A 119 -9.59 -6.65 -19.27
C GLY A 119 -9.60 -6.53 -17.74
N ASP A 120 -9.11 -7.52 -16.99
CA ASP A 120 -8.92 -7.39 -15.53
C ASP A 120 -7.81 -6.38 -15.21
N ILE A 121 -7.89 -5.79 -14.02
CA ILE A 121 -6.74 -5.17 -13.33
C ILE A 121 -6.40 -6.01 -12.11
N VAL A 122 -5.13 -6.19 -11.80
CA VAL A 122 -4.68 -7.02 -10.68
C VAL A 122 -3.65 -6.27 -9.85
N SER A 123 -3.94 -6.10 -8.56
CA SER A 123 -2.99 -5.57 -7.58
C SER A 123 -2.19 -6.72 -6.99
N LEU A 124 -0.88 -6.61 -7.06
CA LEU A 124 0.08 -7.48 -6.40
C LEU A 124 0.72 -6.71 -5.26
N ASP A 125 0.67 -7.25 -4.05
CA ASP A 125 1.25 -6.66 -2.86
C ASP A 125 2.21 -7.69 -2.25
N VAL A 126 3.46 -7.28 -2.03
CA VAL A 126 4.60 -8.15 -1.72
C VAL A 126 5.38 -7.65 -0.52
N GLY A 127 5.37 -8.43 0.56
CA GLY A 127 6.22 -8.19 1.72
C GLY A 127 7.36 -9.22 1.83
N VAL A 128 8.58 -8.74 2.12
CA VAL A 128 9.77 -9.58 2.31
C VAL A 128 10.45 -9.27 3.63
N ASN A 129 10.76 -10.30 4.41
CA ASN A 129 11.65 -10.21 5.56
C ASN A 129 13.03 -10.76 5.18
N LEU A 130 14.05 -9.90 5.19
CA LEU A 130 15.45 -10.30 5.01
C LEU A 130 16.25 -9.99 6.27
N VAL A 131 16.64 -11.02 7.02
CA VAL A 131 17.46 -10.90 8.25
C VAL A 131 16.86 -9.93 9.28
N GLY A 132 15.52 -9.99 9.46
CA GLY A 132 14.79 -9.15 10.41
C GLY A 132 14.64 -7.69 9.97
N CYS A 133 14.77 -7.40 8.66
CA CYS A 133 14.40 -6.12 8.05
C CYS A 133 13.30 -6.38 7.03
N PHE A 134 12.22 -5.60 7.10
CA PHE A 134 11.08 -5.75 6.21
C PHE A 134 11.18 -4.81 5.01
N GLY A 135 10.74 -5.28 3.85
CA GLY A 135 10.45 -4.49 2.66
C GLY A 135 9.01 -4.76 2.25
N ASP A 136 8.34 -3.76 1.70
CA ASP A 136 6.94 -3.81 1.32
C ASP A 136 6.68 -2.91 0.12
N ALA A 137 5.88 -3.39 -0.84
CA ALA A 137 5.40 -2.59 -1.95
C ALA A 137 4.23 -3.26 -2.67
N ALA A 138 3.44 -2.45 -3.39
CA ALA A 138 2.35 -2.93 -4.23
C ALA A 138 2.31 -2.24 -5.60
N VAL A 139 1.81 -2.97 -6.59
CA VAL A 139 1.57 -2.47 -7.94
C VAL A 139 0.28 -3.04 -8.51
N THR A 140 -0.50 -2.23 -9.23
CA THR A 140 -1.65 -2.71 -9.99
C THR A 140 -1.30 -2.74 -11.47
N LEU A 141 -1.51 -3.90 -12.09
CA LEU A 141 -1.17 -4.16 -13.50
C LEU A 141 -2.44 -4.49 -14.31
N PRO A 142 -2.51 -4.06 -15.58
CA PRO A 142 -3.56 -4.52 -16.49
C PRO A 142 -3.30 -5.95 -16.95
N VAL A 143 -4.36 -6.70 -17.19
CA VAL A 143 -4.30 -8.05 -17.81
C VAL A 143 -4.75 -7.92 -19.27
N GLY A 144 -3.79 -7.92 -20.19
CA GLY A 144 -4.06 -7.63 -21.60
C GLY A 144 -4.55 -6.20 -21.82
N GLU A 145 -5.52 -6.02 -22.70
CA GLU A 145 -6.11 -4.70 -23.00
C GLU A 145 -7.25 -4.41 -22.00
N VAL A 146 -7.16 -3.26 -21.32
CA VAL A 146 -8.18 -2.76 -20.38
C VAL A 146 -8.90 -1.55 -20.97
N ASP A 147 -10.12 -1.31 -20.51
CA ASP A 147 -10.89 -0.15 -20.93
C ASP A 147 -10.27 1.20 -20.49
N PRO A 148 -10.66 2.32 -21.13
CA PRO A 148 -10.07 3.63 -20.83
C PRO A 148 -10.23 4.08 -19.37
N GLU A 149 -11.31 3.69 -18.69
CA GLU A 149 -11.53 4.09 -17.28
C GLU A 149 -10.62 3.31 -16.34
N ALA A 150 -10.39 2.00 -16.60
CA ALA A 150 -9.40 1.21 -15.90
C ALA A 150 -7.99 1.81 -16.07
N LYS A 151 -7.61 2.15 -17.31
CA LYS A 151 -6.32 2.79 -17.60
C LYS A 151 -6.14 4.09 -16.80
N ARG A 152 -7.18 4.93 -16.79
CA ARG A 152 -7.19 6.20 -16.05
C ARG A 152 -7.09 5.98 -14.54
N LEU A 153 -7.77 4.96 -14.00
CA LEU A 153 -7.67 4.59 -12.59
C LEU A 153 -6.23 4.22 -12.22
N LEU A 154 -5.56 3.38 -13.01
CA LEU A 154 -4.16 3.00 -12.80
C LEU A 154 -3.25 4.22 -12.81
N GLU A 155 -3.31 5.04 -13.86
CA GLU A 155 -2.49 6.25 -14.02
C GLU A 155 -2.67 7.26 -12.88
N VAL A 156 -3.92 7.49 -12.46
CA VAL A 156 -4.24 8.43 -11.38
C VAL A 156 -3.74 7.91 -10.04
N THR A 157 -3.87 6.59 -9.77
CA THR A 157 -3.43 5.98 -8.52
C THR A 157 -1.91 5.97 -8.40
N GLU A 158 -1.22 5.55 -9.44
CA GLU A 158 0.24 5.58 -9.49
C GLU A 158 0.77 7.02 -9.31
N LYS A 159 0.21 7.98 -10.04
CA LYS A 159 0.59 9.39 -9.90
C LYS A 159 0.28 9.95 -8.50
N ALA A 160 -0.79 9.51 -7.86
CA ALA A 160 -1.11 9.87 -6.47
C ALA A 160 0.00 9.46 -5.50
N LEU A 161 0.55 8.24 -5.67
CA LEU A 161 1.70 7.77 -4.89
C LEU A 161 2.91 8.70 -5.05
N TYR A 162 3.31 9.02 -6.28
CA TYR A 162 4.45 9.91 -6.51
C TYR A 162 4.21 11.34 -6.03
N ILE A 163 3.00 11.88 -6.12
CA ILE A 163 2.62 13.17 -5.53
C ILE A 163 2.79 13.14 -4.01
N GLY A 164 2.41 12.03 -3.37
CA GLY A 164 2.64 11.82 -1.94
C GLY A 164 4.12 11.79 -1.60
N ILE A 165 4.93 11.04 -2.35
CA ILE A 165 6.39 10.94 -2.19
C ILE A 165 7.05 12.33 -2.31
N GLU A 166 6.65 13.15 -3.27
CA GLU A 166 7.16 14.53 -3.42
C GLU A 166 6.89 15.41 -2.19
N ARG A 167 5.88 15.09 -1.37
CA ARG A 167 5.56 15.81 -0.12
C ARG A 167 6.26 15.24 1.10
N ALA A 168 6.87 14.07 1.02
CA ALA A 168 7.55 13.40 2.12
C ALA A 168 8.94 14.03 2.42
N MET A 169 9.00 15.34 2.58
CA MET A 169 10.25 16.11 2.78
C MET A 169 10.41 16.53 4.24
N VAL A 170 11.66 16.62 4.68
CA VAL A 170 12.00 17.15 6.01
C VAL A 170 11.33 18.50 6.23
N GLY A 171 10.69 18.64 7.40
CA GLY A 171 10.00 19.87 7.80
C GLY A 171 8.51 19.93 7.43
N ASN A 172 8.06 19.20 6.42
CA ASN A 172 6.64 19.00 6.18
C ASN A 172 6.02 18.16 7.32
N ARG A 173 4.70 18.06 7.32
CA ARG A 173 3.98 17.19 8.24
C ARG A 173 3.38 16.00 7.51
N LEU A 174 3.14 14.91 8.24
CA LEU A 174 2.63 13.66 7.67
C LEU A 174 1.36 13.87 6.83
N PHE A 175 0.41 14.68 7.33
CA PHE A 175 -0.84 14.93 6.61
C PHE A 175 -0.71 15.87 5.41
N ASP A 176 0.44 16.49 5.17
CA ASP A 176 0.71 17.18 3.91
C ASP A 176 0.80 16.18 2.75
N ILE A 177 1.32 14.96 3.03
CA ILE A 177 1.31 13.82 2.11
C ILE A 177 -0.14 13.39 1.85
N SER A 178 -0.87 13.07 2.92
CA SER A 178 -2.26 12.60 2.88
C SER A 178 -3.18 13.54 2.09
N TYR A 179 -3.07 14.83 2.36
CA TYR A 179 -3.84 15.88 1.68
C TYR A 179 -3.53 15.94 0.18
N ALA A 180 -2.26 15.86 -0.19
CA ALA A 180 -1.83 15.94 -1.59
C ALA A 180 -2.37 14.75 -2.40
N ILE A 181 -2.28 13.52 -1.84
CA ILE A 181 -2.86 12.30 -2.43
C ILE A 181 -4.37 12.47 -2.64
N GLN A 182 -5.09 12.79 -1.56
CA GLN A 182 -6.54 12.94 -1.60
C GLN A 182 -6.98 13.97 -2.63
N ARG A 183 -6.35 15.15 -2.63
CA ARG A 183 -6.70 16.24 -3.56
C ARG A 183 -6.51 15.84 -5.01
N TRP A 184 -5.43 15.14 -5.32
CA TRP A 184 -5.16 14.63 -6.65
C TRP A 184 -6.24 13.63 -7.10
N VAL A 185 -6.47 12.59 -6.31
CA VAL A 185 -7.43 11.52 -6.62
C VAL A 185 -8.85 12.07 -6.80
N GLU A 186 -9.33 12.86 -5.81
CA GLU A 186 -10.69 13.41 -5.85
C GLU A 186 -10.89 14.42 -7.00
N SER A 187 -9.85 15.17 -7.40
CA SER A 187 -9.92 16.06 -8.55
C SER A 187 -10.08 15.34 -9.90
N HIS A 188 -9.74 14.05 -9.93
CA HIS A 188 -9.92 13.18 -11.10
C HIS A 188 -11.20 12.33 -11.05
N GLY A 189 -12.08 12.58 -10.05
CA GLY A 189 -13.38 11.92 -9.93
C GLY A 189 -13.34 10.53 -9.28
N PHE A 190 -12.20 10.12 -8.72
CA PHE A 190 -12.01 8.89 -7.95
C PHE A 190 -12.07 9.14 -6.44
N SER A 191 -12.05 8.08 -5.63
CA SER A 191 -12.13 8.17 -4.18
C SER A 191 -10.96 7.45 -3.50
N VAL A 192 -10.34 8.05 -2.47
CA VAL A 192 -9.35 7.38 -1.65
C VAL A 192 -10.02 6.53 -0.58
N VAL A 193 -9.57 5.29 -0.40
CA VAL A 193 -9.98 4.40 0.67
C VAL A 193 -9.56 4.99 2.02
N ARG A 194 -10.40 4.81 3.06
CA ARG A 194 -10.20 5.44 4.38
C ARG A 194 -10.01 4.44 5.52
N ASP A 195 -10.39 3.18 5.32
CA ASP A 195 -10.31 2.12 6.34
C ASP A 195 -8.92 1.46 6.43
N PHE A 196 -8.07 1.68 5.43
CA PHE A 196 -6.71 1.16 5.34
C PHE A 196 -5.73 2.30 5.07
N VAL A 197 -4.54 2.19 5.66
CA VAL A 197 -3.55 3.26 5.69
C VAL A 197 -2.15 2.70 5.59
N GLY A 198 -1.21 3.48 5.10
CA GLY A 198 0.21 3.19 5.14
C GLY A 198 0.75 3.17 6.57
N HIS A 199 1.98 2.72 6.73
CA HIS A 199 2.57 2.47 8.04
C HIS A 199 4.09 2.67 8.06
N GLY A 200 4.64 2.95 9.22
CA GLY A 200 6.07 2.81 9.44
C GLY A 200 6.50 1.36 9.19
N ILE A 201 7.72 1.16 8.75
CA ILE A 201 8.29 -0.16 8.46
C ILE A 201 9.75 -0.21 8.87
N GLY A 202 10.23 -1.37 9.31
CA GLY A 202 11.61 -1.53 9.75
C GLY A 202 11.94 -2.91 10.26
N ARG A 203 12.04 -3.07 11.56
CA ARG A 203 12.22 -4.36 12.25
C ARG A 203 10.93 -5.12 12.41
N GLU A 204 9.81 -4.41 12.35
CA GLU A 204 8.48 -4.97 12.26
C GLU A 204 7.90 -4.61 10.89
N LEU A 205 6.98 -5.43 10.40
CA LEU A 205 6.25 -5.15 9.15
C LEU A 205 5.43 -3.86 9.29
N HIS A 206 4.77 -3.70 10.44
CA HIS A 206 4.01 -2.50 10.76
C HIS A 206 4.58 -1.83 12.00
N GLU A 207 5.08 -0.63 11.81
CA GLU A 207 5.54 0.29 12.85
C GLU A 207 4.72 1.59 12.81
N ASP A 208 4.87 2.44 13.81
CA ASP A 208 4.42 3.83 13.74
C ASP A 208 5.27 4.66 12.73
N PRO A 209 4.70 5.67 12.08
CA PRO A 209 3.31 6.15 12.20
C PRO A 209 2.35 5.45 11.25
N HIS A 210 1.05 5.55 11.50
CA HIS A 210 0.03 5.35 10.46
C HIS A 210 0.10 6.48 9.44
N VAL A 211 -0.01 6.16 8.15
CA VAL A 211 0.10 7.11 7.04
C VAL A 211 -1.19 7.12 6.21
N PRO A 212 -2.22 7.87 6.62
CA PRO A 212 -3.49 7.92 5.89
C PRO A 212 -3.31 8.55 4.51
N ASN A 213 -4.14 8.11 3.56
CA ASN A 213 -4.19 8.68 2.21
C ASN A 213 -5.15 9.88 2.09
N PHE A 214 -5.67 10.38 3.21
CA PHE A 214 -6.62 11.48 3.31
C PHE A 214 -6.38 12.29 4.58
N GLY A 215 -6.77 13.55 4.58
CA GLY A 215 -6.68 14.40 5.78
C GLY A 215 -6.54 15.89 5.45
N ALA A 216 -6.45 16.70 6.49
CA ALA A 216 -6.20 18.14 6.36
C ALA A 216 -4.68 18.43 6.42
N PRO A 217 -4.17 19.39 5.62
CA PRO A 217 -2.76 19.72 5.59
C PRO A 217 -2.29 20.31 6.93
N HIS A 218 -0.99 20.31 7.13
CA HIS A 218 -0.29 20.88 8.28
C HIS A 218 -0.59 20.19 9.63
N GLN A 219 -1.03 18.92 9.59
CA GLN A 219 -1.31 18.11 10.77
C GLN A 219 -0.38 16.89 10.87
N GLY A 220 -0.44 16.18 12.00
CA GLY A 220 0.40 15.03 12.30
C GLY A 220 1.84 15.39 12.67
N PRO A 221 2.72 14.40 12.87
CA PRO A 221 4.11 14.59 13.22
C PRO A 221 4.87 15.33 12.10
N ARG A 222 5.92 16.05 12.48
CA ARG A 222 6.89 16.58 11.51
C ARG A 222 7.70 15.45 10.91
N LEU A 223 7.94 15.55 9.62
CA LEU A 223 8.77 14.60 8.92
C LEU A 223 10.24 14.91 9.17
N GLU A 224 10.99 13.88 9.58
CA GLU A 224 12.39 13.99 9.97
C GLU A 224 13.24 12.97 9.21
N LYS A 225 14.52 13.31 9.01
CA LYS A 225 15.52 12.40 8.46
C LYS A 225 15.57 11.10 9.25
N GLY A 226 15.61 9.98 8.53
CA GLY A 226 15.63 8.62 9.11
C GLY A 226 14.25 8.01 9.34
N MET A 227 13.16 8.74 9.08
CA MET A 227 11.85 8.12 9.01
C MET A 227 11.76 7.23 7.78
N VAL A 228 11.20 6.02 7.95
CA VAL A 228 10.93 5.05 6.89
C VAL A 228 9.50 4.57 7.04
N PHE A 229 8.71 4.63 5.97
CA PHE A 229 7.32 4.20 5.99
C PHE A 229 6.85 3.77 4.60
N SER A 230 5.82 2.94 4.60
CA SER A 230 5.04 2.60 3.43
C SER A 230 4.07 3.73 3.10
N LEU A 231 4.03 4.12 1.84
CA LEU A 231 3.08 5.06 1.28
C LEU A 231 2.27 4.31 0.22
N GLU A 232 0.97 4.12 0.45
CA GLU A 232 0.16 3.12 -0.24
C GLU A 232 -1.26 3.61 -0.57
N PRO A 233 -1.44 4.53 -1.52
CA PRO A 233 -2.78 4.93 -1.93
C PRO A 233 -3.57 3.77 -2.52
N MET A 234 -4.74 3.50 -1.93
CA MET A 234 -5.80 2.67 -2.46
C MET A 234 -6.90 3.56 -3.00
N VAL A 235 -7.22 3.42 -4.27
CA VAL A 235 -8.13 4.33 -5.00
C VAL A 235 -9.26 3.55 -5.64
N ASN A 236 -10.50 3.91 -5.30
CA ASN A 236 -11.70 3.30 -5.87
C ASN A 236 -12.25 4.13 -7.04
N GLU A 237 -12.70 3.45 -8.08
CA GLU A 237 -13.41 4.04 -9.23
C GLU A 237 -14.74 4.71 -8.80
N GLY A 238 -15.35 4.21 -7.74
CA GLY A 238 -16.61 4.71 -7.18
C GLY A 238 -16.45 5.38 -5.83
N THR A 239 -17.24 4.90 -4.85
CA THR A 239 -17.20 5.46 -3.50
C THR A 239 -16.01 4.92 -2.70
N TYR A 240 -15.67 5.60 -1.60
CA TYR A 240 -14.52 5.19 -0.76
C TYR A 240 -14.85 4.02 0.18
N GLU A 241 -16.13 3.67 0.33
CA GLU A 241 -16.57 2.64 1.26
C GLU A 241 -16.11 1.26 0.79
N VAL A 242 -15.70 0.46 1.77
CA VAL A 242 -15.23 -0.91 1.57
C VAL A 242 -15.88 -1.87 2.56
N ARG A 243 -15.79 -3.17 2.28
CA ARG A 243 -16.24 -4.23 3.18
C ARG A 243 -15.30 -5.42 3.11
N VAL A 244 -15.14 -6.11 4.21
CA VAL A 244 -14.38 -7.36 4.30
C VAL A 244 -15.27 -8.53 3.94
N LEU A 245 -14.77 -9.46 3.13
CA LEU A 245 -15.49 -10.70 2.77
C LEU A 245 -15.51 -11.72 3.92
N SER A 246 -16.27 -12.80 3.73
CA SER A 246 -16.44 -13.86 4.74
C SER A 246 -15.17 -14.67 5.04
N ASP A 247 -14.13 -14.57 4.20
CA ASP A 247 -12.82 -15.15 4.45
C ASP A 247 -12.03 -14.41 5.56
N GLY A 248 -12.53 -13.23 5.99
CA GLY A 248 -11.96 -12.42 7.04
C GLY A 248 -10.75 -11.56 6.59
N TRP A 249 -10.37 -11.61 5.29
CA TRP A 249 -9.20 -10.93 4.74
C TRP A 249 -9.53 -10.04 3.55
N THR A 250 -10.09 -10.63 2.49
CA THR A 250 -10.31 -9.93 1.23
C THR A 250 -11.23 -8.72 1.44
N VAL A 251 -10.71 -7.55 1.09
CA VAL A 251 -11.44 -6.28 1.15
C VAL A 251 -11.92 -5.93 -0.25
N VAL A 252 -13.20 -5.62 -0.37
CA VAL A 252 -13.81 -5.22 -1.65
C VAL A 252 -14.48 -3.86 -1.55
N THR A 253 -14.62 -3.17 -2.68
CA THR A 253 -15.42 -1.94 -2.76
C THR A 253 -16.86 -2.23 -2.42
N ALA A 254 -17.55 -1.31 -1.74
CA ALA A 254 -18.95 -1.50 -1.35
C ALA A 254 -19.90 -1.45 -2.56
N ASP A 255 -19.53 -0.74 -3.61
CA ASP A 255 -20.33 -0.54 -4.83
C ASP A 255 -19.99 -1.51 -5.97
N GLY A 256 -18.98 -2.39 -5.79
CA GLY A 256 -18.56 -3.39 -6.77
C GLY A 256 -17.75 -2.84 -7.94
N LYS A 257 -17.34 -1.56 -7.88
CA LYS A 257 -16.46 -0.97 -8.88
C LYS A 257 -14.99 -1.31 -8.60
N ARG A 258 -14.12 -1.06 -9.58
CA ARG A 258 -12.69 -1.38 -9.48
C ARG A 258 -11.98 -0.54 -8.44
N SER A 259 -10.89 -1.10 -7.91
CA SER A 259 -9.92 -0.43 -7.06
C SER A 259 -8.50 -0.68 -7.58
N ALA A 260 -7.61 0.28 -7.40
CA ALA A 260 -6.19 0.16 -7.68
C ALA A 260 -5.38 0.48 -6.42
N HIS A 261 -4.27 -0.23 -6.25
CA HIS A 261 -3.34 -0.10 -5.14
C HIS A 261 -1.92 0.00 -5.67
N PHE A 262 -1.23 1.09 -5.32
CA PHE A 262 0.20 1.26 -5.57
C PHE A 262 0.89 1.65 -4.28
N GLU A 263 2.09 1.13 -4.08
CA GLU A 263 2.82 1.34 -2.83
C GLU A 263 4.31 1.34 -3.05
N HIS A 264 4.98 2.22 -2.29
CA HIS A 264 6.42 2.16 -2.10
C HIS A 264 6.81 2.32 -0.64
N THR A 265 7.81 1.52 -0.21
CA THR A 265 8.59 1.86 0.99
C THR A 265 9.53 3.00 0.65
N ILE A 266 9.47 4.09 1.42
CA ILE A 266 10.30 5.28 1.25
C ILE A 266 11.08 5.62 2.52
N ALA A 267 12.25 6.22 2.34
CA ALA A 267 13.07 6.77 3.43
C ALA A 267 13.25 8.27 3.25
N ILE A 268 13.11 9.03 4.33
CA ILE A 268 13.45 10.46 4.36
C ILE A 268 14.95 10.59 4.67
N THR A 269 15.70 11.17 3.74
CA THR A 269 17.16 11.33 3.85
C THR A 269 17.58 12.81 3.86
N GLU A 270 18.86 13.09 4.04
CA GLU A 270 19.40 14.47 3.91
C GLU A 270 19.24 15.03 2.49
N ASN A 271 19.25 14.15 1.48
CA ASN A 271 19.20 14.53 0.07
C ASN A 271 17.77 14.53 -0.49
N GLY A 272 16.76 14.36 0.36
CA GLY A 272 15.37 14.25 -0.01
C GLY A 272 14.80 12.86 0.28
N VAL A 273 13.77 12.49 -0.44
CA VAL A 273 13.11 11.18 -0.31
C VAL A 273 13.82 10.15 -1.18
N GLU A 274 14.08 8.98 -0.62
CA GLU A 274 14.61 7.82 -1.33
C GLU A 274 13.54 6.72 -1.38
N ILE A 275 13.22 6.24 -2.58
CA ILE A 275 12.33 5.08 -2.76
C ILE A 275 13.20 3.83 -2.63
N LEU A 276 12.86 2.95 -1.68
CA LEU A 276 13.67 1.76 -1.39
C LEU A 276 13.24 0.55 -2.24
N SER A 277 11.99 0.49 -2.67
CA SER A 277 11.35 -0.62 -3.37
C SER A 277 11.38 -0.49 -4.90
N VAL A 278 12.51 -0.02 -5.43
CA VAL A 278 12.79 0.05 -6.88
C VAL A 278 14.06 -0.72 -7.22
N VAL A 279 14.18 -1.18 -8.48
CA VAL A 279 15.39 -1.85 -9.01
C VAL A 279 16.41 -0.81 -9.46
#